data_ec90baefc9a6e975745e3997e32901c4
#
_entry.id   ec90baefc9a6e975745e3997e32901c4
#
_cell.length_a   1.000
_cell.length_b   1.000
_cell.length_c   1.000
_cell.angle_alpha   90.00
_cell.angle_beta   90.00
_cell.angle_gamma   90.00
#
_symmetry.space_group_name_H-M   'P 1'
#
loop_
_entity.id
_entity.type
_entity.pdbx_description
1 polymer ?
#
loop_
_entity_poly.entity_id
_entity_poly.type
_entity_poly.pdbx_seq_one_letter_code
_entity_poly.pdbx_strand_id
1 'polypeptide(L)'
;MSKPESHQFQAEIQQLLNIVIHSLYTDKEIFVRELISNAADACEKLRFNQSSGKPVHQSDIAPAITVATDDKAGTITITDTGCGMTHAELVQNLGTIAHSGTKAFLKQLAEEKKPDVGLIGQFGVGFYSAFMVAKRVTVLSRSLSPEETGWQWTSEGMGGYDITPAADLPRGTKITLELKDDAKDFAEETTVERIIQRYSSFVPFPIELNTKQINTIQAIWARSKNEIKEEEYNEFYTFVGHDHDKPLFRLHFTADAPLAIQSLLFVPSRNFESMGMGRIDSEVNLYCRKVLIQAKAKGLFPEWLRFLKGVVDSEDLPLNISRETMQDTSLMQKLNKVLTGRFLKFLDEQSEKEAVAYEKFYAEYQRFIKEGVVTDFTHKEALGKLLRFESSSTDPGKLTSLADYVKRMLSEQKEIYCLLAPNRAAAEASPYYEVFKERKFEVLFLSDPWDEFVMEHLREFDGKPLKLAEKADLNLSANKDGTLTEDAAKALAAWLKEILGDKVGEVRVSQRLVDSPAVVVDSDKFMTASMRRIMKAMKQDDNAIAATKHDFEINPAHPIIARLDAMRAQDAALAGSVAEQMLDNARVAAGILEDPRAMLTRLNQLLEKVLTKA
;
A
#
# COMPACT_ATOMS: atom_id res chain seq x y z
N MET A 1 -8.76 -61.96 9.70
CA MET A 1 -8.46 -60.52 9.75
C MET A 1 -8.85 -60.03 11.13
N SER A 2 -7.84 -59.66 11.97
CA SER A 2 -8.08 -59.05 13.28
C SER A 2 -8.77 -57.69 13.08
N LYS A 3 -9.80 -57.37 13.84
CA LYS A 3 -10.42 -56.04 13.87
C LYS A 3 -9.35 -55.02 14.31
N PRO A 4 -9.29 -53.83 13.69
CA PRO A 4 -8.38 -52.79 14.15
C PRO A 4 -8.74 -52.43 15.60
N GLU A 5 -7.74 -52.40 16.46
CA GLU A 5 -7.87 -51.84 17.81
C GLU A 5 -7.96 -50.31 17.73
N SER A 6 -9.04 -49.78 18.31
CA SER A 6 -9.24 -48.32 18.38
C SER A 6 -8.75 -47.83 19.76
N HIS A 7 -7.75 -46.96 19.74
CA HIS A 7 -7.25 -46.28 20.94
C HIS A 7 -7.62 -44.78 20.92
N GLN A 8 -7.99 -44.23 22.07
CA GLN A 8 -8.19 -42.80 22.24
C GLN A 8 -6.89 -42.15 22.67
N PHE A 9 -6.59 -40.95 22.13
CA PHE A 9 -5.47 -40.15 22.60
C PHE A 9 -5.67 -39.73 24.04
N GLN A 10 -4.65 -39.87 24.87
CA GLN A 10 -4.60 -39.38 26.24
C GLN A 10 -3.83 -38.04 26.25
N ALA A 11 -4.25 -37.09 27.07
CA ALA A 11 -3.62 -35.80 27.18
C ALA A 11 -3.09 -35.57 28.60
N GLU A 12 -1.82 -35.11 28.71
CA GLU A 12 -1.27 -34.58 29.96
C GLU A 12 -1.67 -33.12 30.10
N ILE A 13 -2.64 -32.82 30.98
CA ILE A 13 -3.24 -31.50 31.13
C ILE A 13 -2.21 -30.44 31.51
N GLN A 14 -1.23 -30.76 32.35
CA GLN A 14 -0.15 -29.85 32.73
C GLN A 14 0.73 -29.44 31.54
N GLN A 15 1.07 -30.39 30.66
CA GLN A 15 1.84 -30.06 29.46
C GLN A 15 1.05 -29.22 28.46
N LEU A 16 -0.25 -29.48 28.30
CA LEU A 16 -1.13 -28.66 27.48
C LEU A 16 -1.24 -27.23 28.01
N LEU A 17 -1.42 -27.05 29.32
CA LEU A 17 -1.40 -25.74 29.98
C LEU A 17 -0.08 -25.02 29.75
N ASN A 18 1.05 -25.71 29.90
CA ASN A 18 2.36 -25.13 29.62
C ASN A 18 2.51 -24.67 28.18
N ILE A 19 2.03 -25.44 27.21
CA ILE A 19 2.03 -25.02 25.79
C ILE A 19 1.17 -23.78 25.59
N VAL A 20 -0.04 -23.75 26.14
CA VAL A 20 -0.94 -22.59 26.04
C VAL A 20 -0.34 -21.35 26.70
N ILE A 21 0.28 -21.51 27.89
CA ILE A 21 0.82 -20.39 28.66
C ILE A 21 2.13 -19.85 28.06
N HIS A 22 3.01 -20.73 27.54
CA HIS A 22 4.37 -20.33 27.17
C HIS A 22 4.69 -20.37 25.66
N SER A 23 3.85 -21.02 24.85
CA SER A 23 4.13 -21.18 23.41
C SER A 23 3.06 -20.63 22.49
N LEU A 24 1.85 -20.37 22.99
CA LEU A 24 0.74 -19.93 22.16
C LEU A 24 0.79 -18.42 21.88
N TYR A 25 1.24 -17.63 22.85
CA TYR A 25 1.29 -16.18 22.78
C TYR A 25 2.74 -15.70 22.83
N THR A 26 3.08 -14.75 21.95
CA THR A 26 4.42 -14.16 21.88
C THR A 26 4.61 -13.00 22.85
N ASP A 27 3.53 -12.27 23.14
CA ASP A 27 3.54 -11.09 23.99
C ASP A 27 2.69 -11.30 25.26
N LYS A 28 3.28 -11.04 26.43
CA LYS A 28 2.57 -11.18 27.71
C LYS A 28 1.38 -10.22 27.83
N GLU A 29 1.41 -9.04 27.22
CA GLU A 29 0.34 -8.03 27.32
C GLU A 29 -1.01 -8.50 26.73
N ILE A 30 -1.01 -9.56 25.93
CA ILE A 30 -2.18 -10.17 25.32
C ILE A 30 -3.23 -10.62 26.36
N PHE A 31 -2.81 -10.97 27.59
CA PHE A 31 -3.78 -11.39 28.61
C PHE A 31 -4.84 -10.31 28.90
N VAL A 32 -4.48 -9.02 28.85
CA VAL A 32 -5.43 -7.91 29.04
C VAL A 32 -6.46 -7.92 27.91
N ARG A 33 -6.00 -8.06 26.66
CA ARG A 33 -6.89 -8.15 25.49
C ARG A 33 -7.88 -9.32 25.61
N GLU A 34 -7.39 -10.50 25.96
CA GLU A 34 -8.22 -11.70 26.06
C GLU A 34 -9.25 -11.61 27.19
N LEU A 35 -8.85 -11.11 28.37
CA LEU A 35 -9.78 -10.95 29.49
C LEU A 35 -10.83 -9.86 29.24
N ILE A 36 -10.46 -8.74 28.62
CA ILE A 36 -11.41 -7.69 28.22
C ILE A 36 -12.34 -8.21 27.11
N SER A 37 -11.85 -8.99 26.16
CA SER A 37 -12.69 -9.61 25.12
C SER A 37 -13.70 -10.58 25.72
N ASN A 38 -13.31 -11.38 26.72
CA ASN A 38 -14.23 -12.26 27.43
C ASN A 38 -15.28 -11.47 28.25
N ALA A 39 -14.86 -10.37 28.88
CA ALA A 39 -15.76 -9.46 29.58
C ALA A 39 -16.78 -8.81 28.63
N ALA A 40 -16.33 -8.37 27.44
CA ALA A 40 -17.20 -7.84 26.39
C ALA A 40 -18.21 -8.88 25.89
N ASP A 41 -17.78 -10.12 25.68
CA ASP A 41 -18.67 -11.24 25.32
C ASP A 41 -19.73 -11.51 26.40
N ALA A 42 -19.35 -11.42 27.68
CA ALA A 42 -20.28 -11.58 28.79
C ALA A 42 -21.33 -10.46 28.82
N CYS A 43 -20.92 -9.22 28.56
CA CYS A 43 -21.82 -8.07 28.42
C CYS A 43 -22.75 -8.21 27.21
N GLU A 44 -22.27 -8.71 26.09
CA GLU A 44 -23.07 -8.90 24.88
C GLU A 44 -24.10 -10.02 25.07
N LYS A 45 -23.73 -11.13 25.71
CA LYS A 45 -24.66 -12.20 26.09
C LYS A 45 -25.74 -11.69 27.05
N LEU A 46 -25.40 -10.82 27.98
CA LEU A 46 -26.37 -10.17 28.86
C LEU A 46 -27.36 -9.34 28.04
N ARG A 47 -26.86 -8.44 27.16
CA ARG A 47 -27.70 -7.59 26.29
C ARG A 47 -28.66 -8.41 25.47
N PHE A 48 -28.19 -9.51 24.89
CA PHE A 48 -29.02 -10.44 24.14
C PHE A 48 -30.12 -11.09 25.01
N ASN A 49 -29.79 -11.55 26.23
CA ASN A 49 -30.78 -12.15 27.13
C ASN A 49 -31.83 -11.13 27.61
N GLN A 50 -31.42 -9.89 27.89
CA GLN A 50 -32.35 -8.79 28.21
C GLN A 50 -33.29 -8.48 27.05
N SER A 51 -32.77 -8.36 25.82
CA SER A 51 -33.59 -8.12 24.63
C SER A 51 -34.54 -9.27 24.32
N SER A 52 -34.23 -10.49 24.76
CA SER A 52 -35.06 -11.69 24.63
C SER A 52 -36.11 -11.81 25.73
N GLY A 53 -36.20 -10.85 26.67
CA GLY A 53 -37.19 -10.82 27.74
C GLY A 53 -36.97 -11.83 28.86
N LYS A 54 -35.76 -12.41 28.99
CA LYS A 54 -35.43 -13.32 30.08
C LYS A 54 -35.29 -12.54 31.40
N PRO A 55 -35.72 -13.11 32.55
CA PRO A 55 -35.48 -12.46 33.84
C PRO A 55 -33.99 -12.40 34.15
N VAL A 56 -33.52 -11.22 34.55
CA VAL A 56 -32.12 -10.93 34.82
C VAL A 56 -31.97 -10.36 36.23
N HIS A 57 -31.08 -10.92 37.05
CA HIS A 57 -30.69 -10.40 38.34
C HIS A 57 -30.01 -9.02 38.16
N GLN A 58 -30.40 -8.02 38.94
CA GLN A 58 -29.90 -6.64 38.82
C GLN A 58 -29.96 -6.11 37.40
N SER A 59 -31.15 -6.16 36.79
CA SER A 59 -31.40 -5.72 35.41
C SER A 59 -31.15 -4.22 35.16
N ASP A 60 -31.13 -3.43 36.22
CA ASP A 60 -30.88 -1.98 36.27
C ASP A 60 -29.38 -1.62 36.10
N ILE A 61 -28.47 -2.56 36.38
CA ILE A 61 -27.04 -2.33 36.22
C ILE A 61 -26.67 -2.44 34.73
N ALA A 62 -26.16 -1.37 34.17
CA ALA A 62 -25.72 -1.31 32.77
C ALA A 62 -24.48 -2.21 32.52
N PRO A 63 -24.33 -2.81 31.31
CA PRO A 63 -23.12 -3.53 30.96
C PRO A 63 -21.91 -2.60 30.88
N ALA A 64 -20.87 -2.91 31.65
CA ALA A 64 -19.62 -2.17 31.75
C ALA A 64 -18.45 -3.09 32.12
N ILE A 65 -17.23 -2.64 31.85
CA ILE A 65 -15.98 -3.31 32.19
C ILE A 65 -15.15 -2.35 33.04
N THR A 66 -14.66 -2.83 34.18
CA THR A 66 -13.79 -2.04 35.08
C THR A 66 -12.46 -2.77 35.24
N VAL A 67 -11.37 -2.05 35.06
CA VAL A 67 -10.01 -2.53 35.34
C VAL A 67 -9.44 -1.74 36.52
N ALA A 68 -8.89 -2.43 37.48
CA ALA A 68 -8.23 -1.81 38.62
C ALA A 68 -6.82 -2.36 38.78
N THR A 69 -5.86 -1.49 38.99
CA THR A 69 -4.45 -1.82 39.21
C THR A 69 -4.05 -1.43 40.63
N ASP A 70 -3.23 -2.25 41.26
CA ASP A 70 -2.65 -1.97 42.59
C ASP A 70 -1.17 -2.37 42.57
N ASP A 71 -0.29 -1.38 42.41
CA ASP A 71 1.17 -1.54 42.34
C ASP A 71 1.78 -2.05 43.69
N LYS A 72 1.16 -1.70 44.82
CA LYS A 72 1.62 -2.13 46.14
C LYS A 72 1.27 -3.57 46.43
N ALA A 73 0.05 -3.98 46.06
CA ALA A 73 -0.39 -5.36 46.21
C ALA A 73 0.17 -6.25 45.07
N GLY A 74 0.65 -5.67 43.97
CA GLY A 74 1.10 -6.40 42.78
C GLY A 74 -0.06 -7.13 42.13
N THR A 75 -1.22 -6.46 41.99
CA THR A 75 -2.44 -7.07 41.44
C THR A 75 -3.05 -6.25 40.33
N ILE A 76 -3.69 -6.94 39.40
CA ILE A 76 -4.61 -6.36 38.41
C ILE A 76 -5.95 -7.09 38.52
N THR A 77 -7.04 -6.34 38.51
CA THR A 77 -8.41 -6.85 38.61
C THR A 77 -9.22 -6.40 37.39
N ILE A 78 -9.90 -7.33 36.72
CA ILE A 78 -10.80 -7.04 35.60
C ILE A 78 -12.20 -7.51 36.03
N THR A 79 -13.18 -6.62 35.97
CA THR A 79 -14.56 -6.87 36.39
C THR A 79 -15.49 -6.52 35.23
N ASP A 80 -16.45 -7.41 34.93
CA ASP A 80 -17.57 -7.13 34.06
C ASP A 80 -18.89 -7.21 34.80
N THR A 81 -19.88 -6.46 34.33
CA THR A 81 -21.27 -6.55 34.81
C THR A 81 -22.13 -7.38 33.82
N GLY A 82 -21.51 -8.33 33.14
CA GLY A 82 -22.11 -9.18 32.13
C GLY A 82 -23.02 -10.30 32.67
N CYS A 83 -23.13 -11.40 31.93
CA CYS A 83 -24.01 -12.51 32.29
C CYS A 83 -23.52 -13.36 33.48
N GLY A 84 -22.26 -13.24 33.87
CA GLY A 84 -21.66 -14.08 34.88
C GLY A 84 -21.69 -15.58 34.56
N MET A 85 -21.40 -16.43 35.56
CA MET A 85 -21.37 -17.89 35.40
C MET A 85 -22.00 -18.57 36.61
N THR A 86 -22.73 -19.66 36.40
CA THR A 86 -23.19 -20.63 37.40
C THR A 86 -22.02 -21.52 37.83
N HIS A 87 -22.22 -22.32 38.90
CA HIS A 87 -21.23 -23.33 39.32
C HIS A 87 -20.85 -24.29 38.16
N ALA A 88 -21.85 -24.82 37.45
CA ALA A 88 -21.64 -25.73 36.37
C ALA A 88 -20.85 -25.09 35.21
N GLU A 89 -21.15 -23.82 34.90
CA GLU A 89 -20.43 -23.07 33.85
C GLU A 89 -18.99 -22.75 34.28
N LEU A 90 -18.71 -22.48 35.58
CA LEU A 90 -17.33 -22.31 36.07
C LEU A 90 -16.52 -23.60 35.88
N VAL A 91 -17.10 -24.77 36.25
CA VAL A 91 -16.46 -26.08 36.03
C VAL A 91 -16.22 -26.33 34.53
N GLN A 92 -17.19 -26.03 33.68
CA GLN A 92 -17.11 -26.31 32.26
C GLN A 92 -16.20 -25.33 31.52
N ASN A 93 -16.34 -24.03 31.76
CA ASN A 93 -15.65 -23.00 30.99
C ASN A 93 -14.23 -22.71 31.47
N LEU A 94 -13.96 -22.83 32.78
CA LEU A 94 -12.63 -22.57 33.35
C LEU A 94 -11.90 -23.86 33.75
N GLY A 95 -12.61 -24.98 33.88
CA GLY A 95 -12.03 -26.27 34.23
C GLY A 95 -11.70 -27.15 33.00
N THR A 96 -12.18 -26.79 31.80
CA THR A 96 -11.93 -27.56 30.59
C THR A 96 -11.16 -26.71 29.58
N ILE A 97 -9.92 -27.07 29.27
CA ILE A 97 -9.07 -26.39 28.29
C ILE A 97 -9.70 -26.53 26.91
N ALA A 98 -9.67 -25.44 26.12
CA ALA A 98 -10.26 -25.36 24.79
C ALA A 98 -11.79 -25.54 24.74
N HIS A 99 -12.47 -25.38 25.87
CA HIS A 99 -13.93 -25.28 25.91
C HIS A 99 -14.34 -23.79 25.89
N SER A 100 -15.19 -23.42 24.93
CA SER A 100 -15.69 -22.05 24.80
C SER A 100 -17.18 -21.97 25.04
N GLY A 101 -17.59 -21.34 26.15
CA GLY A 101 -18.98 -21.02 26.42
C GLY A 101 -19.59 -20.05 25.40
N THR A 102 -18.76 -19.25 24.74
CA THR A 102 -19.18 -18.39 23.64
C THR A 102 -19.52 -19.19 22.38
N LYS A 103 -18.70 -20.20 22.03
CA LYS A 103 -18.98 -21.11 20.91
C LYS A 103 -20.24 -21.95 21.15
N ALA A 104 -20.45 -22.43 22.36
CA ALA A 104 -21.66 -23.15 22.75
C ALA A 104 -22.92 -22.27 22.60
N PHE A 105 -22.84 -21.02 23.04
CA PHE A 105 -23.92 -20.04 22.89
C PHE A 105 -24.23 -19.70 21.44
N LEU A 106 -23.22 -19.47 20.61
CA LEU A 106 -23.39 -19.22 19.16
C LEU A 106 -24.04 -20.42 18.46
N LYS A 107 -23.67 -21.64 18.83
CA LYS A 107 -24.30 -22.86 18.28
C LYS A 107 -25.78 -22.93 18.64
N GLN A 108 -26.14 -22.60 19.88
CA GLN A 108 -27.55 -22.54 20.29
C GLN A 108 -28.33 -21.49 19.51
N LEU A 109 -27.75 -20.29 19.30
CA LEU A 109 -28.40 -19.23 18.50
C LEU A 109 -28.64 -19.68 17.05
N ALA A 110 -27.66 -20.37 16.43
CA ALA A 110 -27.78 -20.88 15.07
C ALA A 110 -28.89 -21.95 14.97
N GLU A 111 -29.01 -22.85 15.96
CA GLU A 111 -30.09 -23.83 16.05
C GLU A 111 -31.48 -23.18 16.20
N GLU A 112 -31.54 -22.07 16.95
CA GLU A 112 -32.76 -21.25 17.12
C GLU A 112 -33.03 -20.29 15.94
N LYS A 113 -32.19 -20.28 14.90
CA LYS A 113 -32.25 -19.34 13.74
C LYS A 113 -32.27 -17.86 14.15
N LYS A 114 -31.58 -17.51 15.20
CA LYS A 114 -31.39 -16.14 15.65
C LYS A 114 -30.15 -15.51 15.01
N PRO A 115 -30.08 -14.16 14.86
CA PRO A 115 -28.93 -13.51 14.29
C PRO A 115 -27.67 -13.72 15.13
N ASP A 116 -26.50 -13.70 14.45
CA ASP A 116 -25.19 -13.70 15.12
C ASP A 116 -25.04 -12.42 15.96
N VAL A 117 -24.62 -12.58 17.21
CA VAL A 117 -24.42 -11.49 18.16
C VAL A 117 -22.98 -10.99 18.22
N GLY A 118 -22.16 -11.32 17.24
CA GLY A 118 -20.81 -10.73 17.10
C GLY A 118 -19.84 -11.06 18.24
N LEU A 119 -19.95 -12.24 18.86
CA LEU A 119 -19.09 -12.65 19.97
C LEU A 119 -17.67 -13.01 19.49
N ILE A 120 -16.68 -12.70 20.34
CA ILE A 120 -15.25 -12.74 20.01
C ILE A 120 -14.60 -14.06 20.46
N GLY A 121 -14.89 -14.53 21.68
CA GLY A 121 -14.19 -15.62 22.38
C GLY A 121 -14.58 -17.03 21.93
N GLN A 122 -14.04 -17.52 20.80
CA GLN A 122 -14.44 -18.79 20.20
C GLN A 122 -13.56 -20.01 20.57
N PHE A 123 -12.32 -19.80 21.06
CA PHE A 123 -11.33 -20.88 21.21
C PHE A 123 -11.26 -21.51 22.60
N GLY A 124 -11.72 -20.81 23.65
CA GLY A 124 -11.71 -21.32 25.02
C GLY A 124 -10.32 -21.44 25.65
N VAL A 125 -9.34 -20.71 25.15
CA VAL A 125 -7.97 -20.70 25.66
C VAL A 125 -7.53 -19.32 26.16
N GLY A 126 -8.21 -18.24 25.76
CA GLY A 126 -7.83 -16.85 26.09
C GLY A 126 -7.74 -16.59 27.58
N PHE A 127 -8.62 -17.19 28.39
CA PHE A 127 -8.58 -17.06 29.87
C PHE A 127 -7.24 -17.51 30.46
N TYR A 128 -6.66 -18.59 29.94
CA TYR A 128 -5.42 -19.17 30.47
C TYR A 128 -4.18 -18.29 30.22
N SER A 129 -4.28 -17.29 29.33
CA SER A 129 -3.22 -16.29 29.14
C SER A 129 -2.93 -15.50 30.45
N ALA A 130 -3.89 -15.43 31.37
CA ALA A 130 -3.71 -14.85 32.69
C ALA A 130 -2.53 -15.48 33.46
N PHE A 131 -2.29 -16.80 33.29
CA PHE A 131 -1.19 -17.51 33.96
C PHE A 131 0.20 -17.24 33.38
N MET A 132 0.28 -16.53 32.23
CA MET A 132 1.57 -15.99 31.75
C MET A 132 2.15 -14.99 32.76
N VAL A 133 1.29 -14.19 33.39
CA VAL A 133 1.66 -13.07 34.27
C VAL A 133 1.31 -13.29 35.72
N ALA A 134 0.32 -14.15 36.05
CA ALA A 134 -0.17 -14.37 37.38
C ALA A 134 0.39 -15.64 38.01
N LYS A 135 0.77 -15.56 39.29
CA LYS A 135 1.06 -16.72 40.16
C LYS A 135 -0.23 -17.36 40.72
N ARG A 136 -1.29 -16.55 40.90
CA ARG A 136 -2.63 -17.00 41.34
C ARG A 136 -3.70 -16.18 40.64
N VAL A 137 -4.76 -16.83 40.18
CA VAL A 137 -5.96 -16.23 39.60
C VAL A 137 -7.15 -16.56 40.47
N THR A 138 -7.89 -15.54 40.90
CA THR A 138 -9.15 -15.68 41.62
C THR A 138 -10.28 -15.11 40.79
N VAL A 139 -11.34 -15.90 40.57
CA VAL A 139 -12.53 -15.50 39.81
C VAL A 139 -13.74 -15.54 40.75
N LEU A 140 -14.37 -14.40 40.94
CA LEU A 140 -15.67 -14.30 41.61
C LEU A 140 -16.73 -14.10 40.53
N SER A 141 -17.75 -14.96 40.50
CA SER A 141 -18.78 -14.84 39.47
C SER A 141 -20.18 -15.17 40.03
N ARG A 142 -21.16 -14.40 39.52
CA ARG A 142 -22.58 -14.65 39.75
C ARG A 142 -23.33 -14.57 38.44
N SER A 143 -24.07 -15.62 38.14
CA SER A 143 -24.92 -15.73 36.96
C SER A 143 -26.02 -14.65 36.94
N LEU A 144 -26.46 -14.33 35.71
CA LEU A 144 -27.63 -13.47 35.44
C LEU A 144 -28.94 -14.04 35.99
N SER A 145 -29.00 -15.36 36.28
CA SER A 145 -30.20 -15.99 36.81
C SER A 145 -30.50 -15.53 38.26
N PRO A 146 -31.72 -15.05 38.56
CA PRO A 146 -32.08 -14.59 39.88
C PRO A 146 -31.96 -15.65 41.00
N GLU A 147 -32.12 -16.93 40.64
CA GLU A 147 -32.13 -18.05 41.60
C GLU A 147 -30.73 -18.57 41.94
N GLU A 148 -29.72 -18.20 41.15
CA GLU A 148 -28.34 -18.64 41.33
C GLU A 148 -27.63 -17.85 42.43
N THR A 149 -26.65 -18.49 43.11
CA THR A 149 -25.74 -17.86 44.08
C THR A 149 -24.40 -17.51 43.43
N GLY A 150 -23.59 -16.73 44.12
CA GLY A 150 -22.23 -16.43 43.70
C GLY A 150 -21.25 -17.54 44.06
N TRP A 151 -20.17 -17.61 43.30
CA TRP A 151 -19.10 -18.61 43.44
C TRP A 151 -17.73 -17.97 43.31
N GLN A 152 -16.74 -18.51 44.02
CA GLN A 152 -15.33 -18.20 43.88
C GLN A 152 -14.60 -19.43 43.29
N TRP A 153 -13.88 -19.19 42.21
CA TRP A 153 -12.95 -20.14 41.61
C TRP A 153 -11.52 -19.63 41.81
N THR A 154 -10.58 -20.50 42.21
CA THR A 154 -9.18 -20.10 42.45
C THR A 154 -8.23 -21.16 41.88
N SER A 155 -7.14 -20.75 41.22
CA SER A 155 -6.09 -21.63 40.72
C SER A 155 -4.73 -20.93 40.68
N GLU A 156 -3.67 -21.73 40.81
CA GLU A 156 -2.27 -21.32 40.61
C GLU A 156 -1.73 -21.78 39.22
N GLY A 157 -2.59 -22.31 38.35
CA GLY A 157 -2.19 -22.76 37.00
C GLY A 157 -1.40 -24.07 36.97
N MET A 158 -1.31 -24.78 38.09
CA MET A 158 -0.54 -26.04 38.25
C MET A 158 -1.40 -27.31 38.08
N GLY A 159 -2.50 -27.22 37.31
CA GLY A 159 -3.34 -28.36 36.95
C GLY A 159 -4.52 -28.65 37.92
N GLY A 160 -4.77 -27.78 38.87
CA GLY A 160 -5.93 -27.87 39.79
C GLY A 160 -6.57 -26.50 40.03
N TYR A 161 -7.82 -26.54 40.52
CA TYR A 161 -8.57 -25.38 40.98
C TYR A 161 -9.55 -25.73 42.10
N ASP A 162 -9.88 -24.76 42.91
CA ASP A 162 -10.88 -24.87 43.95
C ASP A 162 -12.11 -24.02 43.63
N ILE A 163 -13.32 -24.51 43.96
CA ILE A 163 -14.56 -23.74 43.84
C ILE A 163 -15.24 -23.73 45.24
N THR A 164 -15.57 -22.53 45.68
CA THR A 164 -16.28 -22.32 46.96
C THR A 164 -17.47 -21.38 46.77
N PRO A 165 -18.56 -21.54 47.52
CA PRO A 165 -19.65 -20.56 47.53
C PRO A 165 -19.16 -19.20 47.99
N ALA A 166 -19.66 -18.14 47.35
CA ALA A 166 -19.40 -16.74 47.71
C ALA A 166 -20.73 -15.99 47.73
N ALA A 167 -21.13 -15.58 48.95
CA ALA A 167 -22.39 -14.86 49.15
C ALA A 167 -22.26 -13.39 48.70
N ASP A 168 -23.42 -12.77 48.43
CA ASP A 168 -23.59 -11.32 48.20
C ASP A 168 -22.77 -10.73 47.05
N LEU A 169 -22.47 -11.54 45.99
CA LEU A 169 -21.84 -11.05 44.79
C LEU A 169 -22.84 -10.32 43.89
N PRO A 170 -22.44 -9.22 43.24
CA PRO A 170 -23.19 -8.65 42.12
C PRO A 170 -23.15 -9.57 40.92
N ARG A 171 -24.11 -9.40 39.99
CA ARG A 171 -24.10 -10.06 38.70
C ARG A 171 -22.83 -9.70 37.91
N GLY A 172 -22.26 -10.70 37.20
CA GLY A 172 -21.07 -10.54 36.37
C GLY A 172 -19.88 -11.35 36.87
N THR A 173 -18.70 -11.00 36.44
CA THR A 173 -17.47 -11.73 36.78
C THR A 173 -16.36 -10.76 37.16
N LYS A 174 -15.66 -11.04 38.26
CA LYS A 174 -14.49 -10.32 38.72
C LYS A 174 -13.29 -11.26 38.76
N ILE A 175 -12.26 -10.95 37.96
CA ILE A 175 -11.02 -11.72 37.84
C ILE A 175 -9.90 -10.90 38.48
N THR A 176 -9.26 -11.44 39.51
CA THR A 176 -8.11 -10.83 40.18
C THR A 176 -6.89 -11.70 39.93
N LEU A 177 -5.81 -11.07 39.44
CA LEU A 177 -4.53 -11.68 39.15
C LEU A 177 -3.50 -11.20 40.18
N GLU A 178 -2.92 -12.12 40.94
CA GLU A 178 -1.72 -11.86 41.73
C GLU A 178 -0.51 -12.05 40.84
N LEU A 179 0.18 -10.96 40.52
CA LEU A 179 1.23 -10.96 39.50
C LEU A 179 2.51 -11.65 39.97
N LYS A 180 3.20 -12.28 39.03
CA LYS A 180 4.57 -12.79 39.21
C LYS A 180 5.55 -11.63 39.35
N ASP A 181 6.73 -11.89 39.91
CA ASP A 181 7.75 -10.85 40.12
C ASP A 181 8.27 -10.24 38.79
N ASP A 182 8.29 -11.02 37.73
CA ASP A 182 8.70 -10.61 36.37
C ASP A 182 7.55 -9.99 35.55
N ALA A 183 6.41 -9.73 36.16
CA ALA A 183 5.21 -9.18 35.52
C ALA A 183 4.58 -8.02 36.34
N LYS A 184 5.30 -7.44 37.30
CA LYS A 184 4.79 -6.37 38.18
C LYS A 184 4.44 -5.09 37.41
N ASP A 185 5.05 -4.84 36.25
CA ASP A 185 4.75 -3.69 35.41
C ASP A 185 3.26 -3.64 34.99
N PHE A 186 2.57 -4.78 34.96
CA PHE A 186 1.13 -4.85 34.69
C PHE A 186 0.25 -4.43 35.87
N ALA A 187 0.82 -4.11 37.04
CA ALA A 187 0.13 -3.45 38.14
C ALA A 187 0.15 -1.91 38.02
N GLU A 188 0.89 -1.36 37.05
CA GLU A 188 1.00 0.07 36.79
C GLU A 188 -0.13 0.55 35.88
N GLU A 189 -0.79 1.65 36.26
CA GLU A 189 -1.89 2.25 35.50
C GLU A 189 -1.48 2.61 34.08
N THR A 190 -0.33 3.25 33.89
CA THR A 190 0.17 3.70 32.61
C THR A 190 0.42 2.55 31.62
N THR A 191 0.94 1.43 32.12
CA THR A 191 1.15 0.22 31.32
C THR A 191 -0.18 -0.36 30.84
N VAL A 192 -1.15 -0.48 31.73
CA VAL A 192 -2.46 -1.05 31.43
C VAL A 192 -3.28 -0.11 30.53
N GLU A 193 -3.22 1.21 30.77
CA GLU A 193 -3.86 2.21 29.89
C GLU A 193 -3.39 2.07 28.45
N ARG A 194 -2.07 2.00 28.22
CA ARG A 194 -1.48 1.79 26.89
C ARG A 194 -1.97 0.50 26.22
N ILE A 195 -2.07 -0.59 26.97
CA ILE A 195 -2.52 -1.87 26.44
C ILE A 195 -4.01 -1.81 26.06
N ILE A 196 -4.86 -1.24 26.90
CA ILE A 196 -6.29 -1.06 26.61
C ILE A 196 -6.47 -0.18 25.37
N GLN A 197 -5.75 0.94 25.29
CA GLN A 197 -5.79 1.83 24.12
C GLN A 197 -5.35 1.13 22.84
N ARG A 198 -4.36 0.24 22.92
CA ARG A 198 -3.85 -0.50 21.75
C ARG A 198 -4.84 -1.54 21.24
N TYR A 199 -5.40 -2.36 22.12
CA TYR A 199 -6.14 -3.56 21.69
C TYR A 199 -7.66 -3.45 21.84
N SER A 200 -8.15 -2.62 22.75
CA SER A 200 -9.54 -2.63 23.22
C SER A 200 -10.26 -1.28 23.12
N SER A 201 -9.66 -0.29 22.44
CA SER A 201 -10.26 1.05 22.28
C SER A 201 -11.66 1.05 21.68
N PHE A 202 -12.00 0.05 20.88
CA PHE A 202 -13.24 -0.01 20.13
C PHE A 202 -14.25 -1.06 20.66
N VAL A 203 -13.99 -1.60 21.83
CA VAL A 203 -14.95 -2.46 22.51
C VAL A 203 -16.25 -1.68 22.76
N PRO A 204 -17.45 -2.26 22.48
CA PRO A 204 -18.70 -1.51 22.48
C PRO A 204 -19.27 -1.21 23.88
N PHE A 205 -18.54 -1.54 24.92
CA PHE A 205 -18.89 -1.29 26.32
C PHE A 205 -17.89 -0.35 26.96
N PRO A 206 -18.30 0.53 27.91
CA PRO A 206 -17.36 1.38 28.63
C PRO A 206 -16.29 0.54 29.34
N ILE A 207 -15.03 0.93 29.18
CA ILE A 207 -13.89 0.37 29.91
C ILE A 207 -13.34 1.47 30.82
N GLU A 208 -13.45 1.28 32.11
CA GLU A 208 -12.91 2.19 33.11
C GLU A 208 -11.64 1.60 33.74
N LEU A 209 -10.55 2.36 33.72
CA LEU A 209 -9.32 2.04 34.45
C LEU A 209 -9.19 2.97 35.63
N ASN A 210 -9.18 2.42 36.84
CA ASN A 210 -9.09 3.18 38.10
C ASN A 210 -10.05 4.39 38.12
N THR A 211 -11.32 4.19 37.70
CA THR A 211 -12.38 5.21 37.59
C THR A 211 -12.33 6.16 36.41
N LYS A 212 -11.32 6.07 35.54
CA LYS A 212 -11.20 6.86 34.31
C LYS A 212 -11.63 6.02 33.09
N GLN A 213 -12.60 6.48 32.33
CA GLN A 213 -12.97 5.81 31.06
C GLN A 213 -11.85 5.97 30.02
N ILE A 214 -11.40 4.86 29.44
CA ILE A 214 -10.27 4.82 28.49
C ILE A 214 -10.74 4.73 27.04
N ASN A 215 -11.75 3.92 26.73
CA ASN A 215 -12.24 3.72 25.36
C ASN A 215 -13.28 4.79 24.97
N THR A 216 -12.83 6.00 24.73
CA THR A 216 -13.70 7.14 24.36
C THR A 216 -13.95 7.25 22.86
N ILE A 217 -13.11 6.64 22.03
CA ILE A 217 -13.20 6.69 20.56
C ILE A 217 -14.14 5.59 20.05
N GLN A 218 -15.08 5.97 19.20
CA GLN A 218 -16.03 5.02 18.62
C GLN A 218 -15.47 4.34 17.39
N ALA A 219 -15.88 3.08 17.15
CA ALA A 219 -15.59 2.35 15.92
C ALA A 219 -16.47 2.87 14.75
N ILE A 220 -16.15 4.08 14.27
CA ILE A 220 -17.00 4.78 13.28
C ILE A 220 -17.04 4.05 11.92
N TRP A 221 -16.06 3.21 11.60
CA TRP A 221 -16.07 2.42 10.36
C TRP A 221 -17.20 1.39 10.28
N ALA A 222 -17.79 1.02 11.44
CA ALA A 222 -18.92 0.10 11.55
C ALA A 222 -20.29 0.82 11.53
N ARG A 223 -20.30 2.16 11.47
CA ARG A 223 -21.53 2.98 11.43
C ARG A 223 -21.87 3.37 10.01
N SER A 224 -23.14 3.72 9.78
CA SER A 224 -23.58 4.27 8.50
C SER A 224 -22.88 5.61 8.23
N LYS A 225 -22.39 5.81 6.99
CA LYS A 225 -21.72 7.06 6.56
C LYS A 225 -22.58 8.31 6.81
N ASN A 226 -23.89 8.17 6.69
CA ASN A 226 -24.83 9.30 6.82
C ASN A 226 -25.03 9.75 8.27
N GLU A 227 -24.57 8.95 9.24
CA GLU A 227 -24.69 9.22 10.67
C GLU A 227 -23.41 9.79 11.28
N ILE A 228 -22.33 9.88 10.50
CA ILE A 228 -21.01 10.29 10.97
C ILE A 228 -20.74 11.71 10.47
N LYS A 229 -20.40 12.59 11.41
CA LYS A 229 -20.02 13.98 11.12
C LYS A 229 -18.55 14.07 10.67
N GLU A 230 -18.23 15.15 9.99
CA GLU A 230 -16.87 15.41 9.49
C GLU A 230 -15.85 15.51 10.64
N GLU A 231 -16.26 16.08 11.77
CA GLU A 231 -15.43 16.20 12.97
C GLU A 231 -15.05 14.82 13.53
N GLU A 232 -16.00 13.87 13.57
CA GLU A 232 -15.75 12.48 14.01
C GLU A 232 -14.73 11.77 13.11
N TYR A 233 -14.81 12.00 11.78
CA TYR A 233 -13.80 11.45 10.87
C TYR A 233 -12.41 12.05 11.10
N ASN A 234 -12.31 13.34 11.36
CA ASN A 234 -11.03 14.01 11.61
C ASN A 234 -10.42 13.58 12.96
N GLU A 235 -11.23 13.47 14.02
CA GLU A 235 -10.80 12.94 15.32
C GLU A 235 -10.30 11.51 15.19
N PHE A 236 -11.04 10.69 14.45
CA PHE A 236 -10.64 9.30 14.18
C PHE A 236 -9.34 9.23 13.38
N TYR A 237 -9.17 10.07 12.36
CA TYR A 237 -7.92 10.14 11.59
C TYR A 237 -6.74 10.54 12.47
N THR A 238 -6.90 11.54 13.33
CA THR A 238 -5.86 11.94 14.30
C THR A 238 -5.48 10.78 15.22
N PHE A 239 -6.46 10.00 15.66
CA PHE A 239 -6.22 8.85 16.52
C PHE A 239 -5.46 7.71 15.81
N VAL A 240 -5.89 7.31 14.60
CA VAL A 240 -5.28 6.15 13.90
C VAL A 240 -4.05 6.52 13.09
N GLY A 241 -3.96 7.75 12.62
CA GLY A 241 -2.90 8.23 11.73
C GLY A 241 -1.81 8.99 12.45
N HIS A 242 -2.00 9.34 13.75
CA HIS A 242 -1.09 10.18 14.53
C HIS A 242 -0.72 11.47 13.81
N ASP A 243 -1.69 12.06 13.09
CA ASP A 243 -1.54 13.22 12.24
C ASP A 243 -2.66 14.22 12.56
N HIS A 244 -2.33 15.48 12.73
CA HIS A 244 -3.26 16.54 13.07
C HIS A 244 -3.77 17.33 11.85
N ASP A 245 -3.15 17.13 10.69
CA ASP A 245 -3.61 17.71 9.42
C ASP A 245 -4.85 16.94 8.92
N LYS A 246 -5.69 17.60 8.12
CA LYS A 246 -6.83 16.91 7.51
C LYS A 246 -6.35 16.00 6.37
N PRO A 247 -6.89 14.79 6.23
CA PRO A 247 -6.52 13.91 5.13
C PRO A 247 -6.97 14.49 3.78
N LEU A 248 -6.22 14.20 2.69
CA LEU A 248 -6.62 14.56 1.32
C LEU A 248 -7.88 13.82 0.90
N PHE A 249 -7.91 12.53 1.17
CA PHE A 249 -9.02 11.65 0.83
C PHE A 249 -9.37 10.72 1.97
N ARG A 250 -10.63 10.32 1.99
CA ARG A 250 -11.19 9.33 2.90
C ARG A 250 -12.04 8.33 2.11
N LEU A 251 -11.75 7.06 2.29
CA LEU A 251 -12.58 5.98 1.76
C LEU A 251 -13.21 5.19 2.91
N HIS A 252 -14.50 5.37 3.12
CA HIS A 252 -15.30 4.57 4.03
C HIS A 252 -16.19 3.63 3.22
N PHE A 253 -16.05 2.31 3.39
CA PHE A 253 -16.89 1.36 2.66
C PHE A 253 -17.17 0.09 3.45
N THR A 254 -18.29 -0.55 3.10
CA THR A 254 -18.72 -1.85 3.60
C THR A 254 -18.90 -2.78 2.41
N ALA A 255 -18.55 -4.04 2.57
CA ALA A 255 -18.80 -5.10 1.60
C ALA A 255 -19.22 -6.36 2.37
N ASP A 256 -20.23 -7.08 1.85
CA ASP A 256 -20.74 -8.32 2.45
C ASP A 256 -20.27 -9.57 1.68
N ALA A 257 -19.84 -9.40 0.44
CA ALA A 257 -19.35 -10.48 -0.42
C ALA A 257 -18.16 -10.00 -1.27
N PRO A 258 -17.18 -10.85 -1.56
CA PRO A 258 -17.00 -12.25 -1.13
C PRO A 258 -16.55 -12.41 0.32
N LEU A 259 -16.31 -11.32 1.03
CA LEU A 259 -15.93 -11.26 2.44
C LEU A 259 -16.67 -10.09 3.10
N ALA A 260 -17.08 -10.29 4.35
CA ALA A 260 -17.60 -9.20 5.17
C ALA A 260 -16.45 -8.27 5.58
N ILE A 261 -16.43 -7.06 5.02
CA ILE A 261 -15.39 -6.05 5.25
C ILE A 261 -16.05 -4.74 5.62
N GLN A 262 -15.60 -4.13 6.69
CA GLN A 262 -15.87 -2.76 7.07
C GLN A 262 -14.53 -2.01 7.11
N SER A 263 -14.41 -0.91 6.40
CA SER A 263 -13.11 -0.24 6.26
C SER A 263 -13.25 1.27 6.22
N LEU A 264 -12.30 1.93 6.87
CA LEU A 264 -12.12 3.38 6.83
C LEU A 264 -10.64 3.68 6.61
N LEU A 265 -10.35 4.12 5.39
CA LEU A 265 -8.99 4.42 4.91
C LEU A 265 -8.84 5.92 4.67
N PHE A 266 -7.66 6.42 4.94
CA PHE A 266 -7.29 7.81 4.74
C PHE A 266 -6.02 7.92 3.89
N VAL A 267 -5.99 8.97 3.06
CA VAL A 267 -4.80 9.43 2.37
C VAL A 267 -4.31 10.68 3.10
N PRO A 268 -3.11 10.67 3.70
CA PRO A 268 -2.56 11.84 4.38
C PRO A 268 -2.44 13.07 3.45
N SER A 269 -2.38 14.26 4.02
CA SER A 269 -2.21 15.51 3.25
C SER A 269 -0.82 15.64 2.65
N ARG A 270 0.19 14.98 3.24
CA ARG A 270 1.60 15.06 2.85
C ARG A 270 2.22 13.68 2.76
N ASN A 271 3.17 13.56 1.83
CA ASN A 271 4.00 12.37 1.72
C ASN A 271 5.25 12.50 2.61
N PHE A 272 5.29 11.77 3.71
CA PHE A 272 6.41 11.79 4.66
C PHE A 272 7.72 11.22 4.06
N GLU A 273 7.65 10.32 3.09
CA GLU A 273 8.86 9.82 2.40
C GLU A 273 9.58 10.92 1.60
N SER A 274 8.84 11.88 1.04
CA SER A 274 9.40 13.02 0.32
C SER A 274 10.17 13.99 1.23
N MET A 275 9.90 13.95 2.54
CA MET A 275 10.56 14.77 3.54
C MET A 275 11.89 14.19 4.04
N GLY A 276 12.37 13.10 3.43
CA GLY A 276 13.65 12.47 3.79
C GLY A 276 13.58 11.52 5.00
N MET A 277 12.39 11.15 5.46
CA MET A 277 12.21 10.23 6.60
C MET A 277 12.45 8.75 6.23
N GLY A 278 12.87 8.46 5.01
CA GLY A 278 13.05 7.09 4.52
C GLY A 278 11.73 6.42 4.16
N ARG A 279 11.80 5.12 3.82
CA ARG A 279 10.63 4.31 3.48
C ARG A 279 9.78 4.05 4.73
N ILE A 280 8.49 4.27 4.63
CA ILE A 280 7.51 4.07 5.71
C ILE A 280 6.78 2.75 5.49
N ASP A 281 6.53 2.00 6.56
CA ASP A 281 5.66 0.82 6.52
C ASP A 281 4.19 1.24 6.47
N SER A 282 3.32 0.37 5.92
CA SER A 282 1.86 0.57 5.93
C SER A 282 1.35 0.78 7.37
N GLU A 283 0.49 1.76 7.57
CA GLU A 283 -0.14 2.07 8.87
C GLU A 283 -1.63 1.72 8.91
N VAL A 284 -2.05 0.73 8.12
CA VAL A 284 -3.41 0.20 8.18
C VAL A 284 -3.47 -0.95 9.18
N ASN A 285 -4.37 -0.82 10.15
CA ASN A 285 -4.59 -1.79 11.20
C ASN A 285 -5.69 -2.78 10.81
N LEU A 286 -5.48 -4.06 11.12
CA LEU A 286 -6.45 -5.14 10.88
C LEU A 286 -7.18 -5.50 12.16
N TYR A 287 -8.50 -5.44 12.11
CA TYR A 287 -9.42 -5.79 13.18
C TYR A 287 -10.26 -7.00 12.82
N CYS A 288 -10.74 -7.70 13.82
CA CYS A 288 -11.82 -8.66 13.72
C CYS A 288 -12.84 -8.34 14.82
N ARG A 289 -14.07 -8.01 14.41
CA ARG A 289 -15.14 -7.64 15.34
C ARG A 289 -14.70 -6.54 16.33
N LYS A 290 -14.04 -5.50 15.81
CA LYS A 290 -13.53 -4.32 16.55
C LYS A 290 -12.37 -4.60 17.54
N VAL A 291 -11.82 -5.82 17.55
CA VAL A 291 -10.62 -6.16 18.32
C VAL A 291 -9.41 -6.15 17.40
N LEU A 292 -8.34 -5.47 17.82
CA LEU A 292 -7.11 -5.40 17.05
C LEU A 292 -6.46 -6.78 16.95
N ILE A 293 -6.25 -7.24 15.70
CA ILE A 293 -5.56 -8.49 15.39
C ILE A 293 -4.10 -8.20 15.03
N GLN A 294 -3.90 -7.24 14.13
CA GLN A 294 -2.56 -6.88 13.71
C GLN A 294 -2.46 -5.37 13.48
N ALA A 295 -1.58 -4.73 14.25
CA ALA A 295 -1.19 -3.35 13.98
C ALA A 295 -0.28 -3.31 12.75
N LYS A 296 -0.47 -2.29 11.90
CA LYS A 296 0.33 -2.10 10.68
C LYS A 296 0.39 -3.39 9.86
N ALA A 297 -0.77 -3.92 9.48
CA ALA A 297 -0.93 -5.25 8.90
C ALA A 297 -0.19 -5.40 7.57
N LYS A 298 0.89 -6.18 7.56
CA LYS A 298 1.67 -6.48 6.35
C LYS A 298 0.87 -7.35 5.41
N GLY A 299 0.97 -7.06 4.11
CA GLY A 299 0.29 -7.83 3.05
C GLY A 299 -1.18 -7.49 2.84
N LEU A 300 -1.78 -6.62 3.67
CA LEU A 300 -3.16 -6.17 3.52
C LEU A 300 -3.34 -5.30 2.27
N PHE A 301 -2.33 -4.51 1.95
CA PHE A 301 -2.20 -3.74 0.72
C PHE A 301 -0.87 -4.04 0.03
N PRO A 302 -0.77 -3.83 -1.30
CA PRO A 302 0.52 -3.87 -1.98
C PRO A 302 1.42 -2.73 -1.49
N GLU A 303 2.74 -2.94 -1.58
CA GLU A 303 3.76 -2.01 -1.06
C GLU A 303 3.66 -0.58 -1.62
N TRP A 304 3.17 -0.42 -2.83
CA TRP A 304 2.95 0.89 -3.42
C TRP A 304 1.76 1.66 -2.81
N LEU A 305 0.91 1.02 -1.97
CA LEU A 305 -0.13 1.67 -1.17
C LEU A 305 0.27 1.91 0.30
N ARG A 306 1.53 1.80 0.65
CA ARG A 306 2.03 1.94 2.02
C ARG A 306 1.75 3.30 2.68
N PHE A 307 1.41 4.32 1.90
CA PHE A 307 1.01 5.63 2.42
C PHE A 307 -0.39 5.64 3.06
N LEU A 308 -1.18 4.59 2.88
CA LEU A 308 -2.52 4.51 3.46
C LEU A 308 -2.46 4.37 4.97
N LYS A 309 -3.38 5.07 5.64
CA LYS A 309 -3.64 4.96 7.07
C LYS A 309 -5.09 4.56 7.32
N GLY A 310 -5.36 3.93 8.46
CA GLY A 310 -6.72 3.60 8.83
C GLY A 310 -6.94 2.19 9.32
N VAL A 311 -8.14 1.68 9.10
CA VAL A 311 -8.59 0.39 9.64
C VAL A 311 -9.32 -0.45 8.59
N VAL A 312 -9.12 -1.75 8.70
CA VAL A 312 -9.91 -2.78 8.02
C VAL A 312 -10.39 -3.75 9.09
N ASP A 313 -11.69 -3.97 9.16
CA ASP A 313 -12.33 -4.92 10.06
C ASP A 313 -13.05 -5.98 9.23
N SER A 314 -12.83 -7.26 9.54
CA SER A 314 -13.50 -8.37 8.85
C SER A 314 -13.87 -9.46 9.84
N GLU A 315 -15.12 -9.89 9.78
CA GLU A 315 -15.64 -10.97 10.63
C GLU A 315 -15.26 -12.36 10.13
N ASP A 316 -14.93 -12.48 8.85
CA ASP A 316 -14.60 -13.75 8.18
C ASP A 316 -13.14 -14.19 8.37
N LEU A 317 -12.35 -13.44 9.17
CA LEU A 317 -10.96 -13.78 9.41
C LEU A 317 -10.84 -15.09 10.18
N PRO A 318 -10.22 -16.16 9.59
CA PRO A 318 -9.87 -17.34 10.34
C PRO A 318 -8.70 -17.00 11.27
N LEU A 319 -9.05 -16.59 12.47
CA LEU A 319 -8.05 -16.28 13.48
C LEU A 319 -7.36 -17.57 13.92
N ASN A 320 -6.04 -17.54 14.05
CA ASN A 320 -5.35 -18.58 14.80
C ASN A 320 -5.78 -18.49 16.30
N ILE A 321 -5.44 -19.50 17.06
CA ILE A 321 -5.83 -19.59 18.47
C ILE A 321 -5.29 -18.39 19.28
N SER A 322 -4.09 -17.86 18.92
CA SER A 322 -3.50 -16.69 19.58
C SER A 322 -4.03 -15.34 19.08
N ARG A 323 -4.70 -15.30 17.95
CA ARG A 323 -5.14 -14.07 17.27
C ARG A 323 -4.02 -13.06 16.99
N GLU A 324 -2.76 -13.50 16.96
CA GLU A 324 -1.61 -12.63 16.68
C GLU A 324 -1.20 -12.60 15.21
N THR A 325 -1.52 -13.66 14.49
CA THR A 325 -1.18 -13.78 13.07
C THR A 325 -2.30 -14.44 12.27
N MET A 326 -2.49 -13.98 11.06
CA MET A 326 -3.30 -14.70 10.07
C MET A 326 -2.49 -15.83 9.45
N GLN A 327 -2.96 -17.06 9.59
CA GLN A 327 -2.33 -18.25 8.99
C GLN A 327 -2.76 -18.49 7.54
N ASP A 328 -3.90 -17.94 7.11
CA ASP A 328 -4.43 -18.15 5.76
C ASP A 328 -3.94 -17.07 4.79
N THR A 329 -2.83 -17.37 4.12
CA THR A 329 -2.28 -16.52 3.06
C THR A 329 -3.25 -16.32 1.89
N SER A 330 -4.15 -17.26 1.63
CA SER A 330 -5.12 -17.19 0.53
C SER A 330 -6.20 -16.13 0.81
N LEU A 331 -6.64 -16.04 2.06
CA LEU A 331 -7.60 -15.04 2.49
C LEU A 331 -6.99 -13.64 2.52
N MET A 332 -5.73 -13.52 3.00
CA MET A 332 -5.01 -12.25 2.94
C MET A 332 -4.87 -11.74 1.50
N GLN A 333 -4.57 -12.63 0.56
CA GLN A 333 -4.52 -12.29 -0.87
C GLN A 333 -5.90 -11.85 -1.41
N LYS A 334 -7.00 -12.49 -0.99
CA LYS A 334 -8.35 -12.08 -1.36
C LYS A 334 -8.70 -10.70 -0.79
N LEU A 335 -8.38 -10.46 0.49
CA LEU A 335 -8.55 -9.14 1.12
C LEU A 335 -7.76 -8.07 0.37
N ASN A 336 -6.47 -8.32 0.13
CA ASN A 336 -5.60 -7.42 -0.62
C ASN A 336 -6.20 -7.06 -1.98
N LYS A 337 -6.64 -8.06 -2.74
CA LYS A 337 -7.26 -7.85 -4.06
C LYS A 337 -8.54 -6.99 -3.99
N VAL A 338 -9.43 -7.31 -3.04
CA VAL A 338 -10.70 -6.56 -2.88
C VAL A 338 -10.42 -5.11 -2.44
N LEU A 339 -9.57 -4.93 -1.44
CA LEU A 339 -9.25 -3.62 -0.88
C LEU A 339 -8.53 -2.74 -1.91
N THR A 340 -7.52 -3.29 -2.59
CA THR A 340 -6.77 -2.58 -3.65
C THR A 340 -7.70 -2.18 -4.80
N GLY A 341 -8.53 -3.11 -5.29
CA GLY A 341 -9.47 -2.80 -6.36
C GLY A 341 -10.49 -1.72 -5.97
N ARG A 342 -10.99 -1.74 -4.72
CA ARG A 342 -11.91 -0.70 -4.20
C ARG A 342 -11.23 0.65 -4.10
N PHE A 343 -9.98 0.68 -3.62
CA PHE A 343 -9.24 1.93 -3.49
C PHE A 343 -8.89 2.53 -4.86
N LEU A 344 -8.46 1.72 -5.82
CA LEU A 344 -8.22 2.18 -7.20
C LEU A 344 -9.46 2.74 -7.86
N LYS A 345 -10.61 2.06 -7.72
CA LYS A 345 -11.88 2.57 -8.22
C LYS A 345 -12.26 3.90 -7.56
N PHE A 346 -12.04 4.03 -6.26
CA PHE A 346 -12.28 5.27 -5.55
C PHE A 346 -11.39 6.41 -6.09
N LEU A 347 -10.08 6.17 -6.29
CA LEU A 347 -9.18 7.19 -6.86
C LEU A 347 -9.58 7.59 -8.28
N ASP A 348 -10.02 6.64 -9.11
CA ASP A 348 -10.51 6.90 -10.47
C ASP A 348 -11.73 7.83 -10.41
N GLU A 349 -12.71 7.52 -9.55
CA GLU A 349 -13.88 8.38 -9.31
C GLU A 349 -13.50 9.78 -8.78
N GLN A 350 -12.52 9.88 -7.87
CA GLN A 350 -12.05 11.18 -7.36
C GLN A 350 -11.35 11.97 -8.47
N SER A 351 -10.62 11.30 -9.36
CA SER A 351 -9.92 11.94 -10.47
C SER A 351 -10.88 12.62 -11.47
N GLU A 352 -12.11 12.11 -11.56
CA GLU A 352 -13.15 12.66 -12.43
C GLU A 352 -14.00 13.73 -11.72
N LYS A 353 -14.40 13.47 -10.46
CA LYS A 353 -15.35 14.30 -9.72
C LYS A 353 -14.71 15.48 -8.99
N GLU A 354 -13.48 15.28 -8.49
CA GLU A 354 -12.75 16.20 -7.62
C GLU A 354 -11.35 16.50 -8.19
N ALA A 355 -11.29 16.92 -9.46
CA ALA A 355 -10.03 17.08 -10.21
C ALA A 355 -8.95 17.89 -9.48
N VAL A 356 -9.35 18.99 -8.80
CA VAL A 356 -8.41 19.83 -8.04
C VAL A 356 -7.82 19.09 -6.83
N ALA A 357 -8.62 18.31 -6.13
CA ALA A 357 -8.15 17.51 -5.00
C ALA A 357 -7.26 16.36 -5.51
N TYR A 358 -7.61 15.77 -6.66
CA TYR A 358 -6.80 14.74 -7.30
C TYR A 358 -5.46 15.27 -7.80
N GLU A 359 -5.38 16.48 -8.35
CA GLU A 359 -4.09 17.11 -8.72
C GLU A 359 -3.16 17.25 -7.51
N LYS A 360 -3.69 17.65 -6.34
CA LYS A 360 -2.92 17.70 -5.09
C LYS A 360 -2.45 16.31 -4.66
N PHE A 361 -3.33 15.32 -4.74
CA PHE A 361 -2.98 13.93 -4.46
C PHE A 361 -1.86 13.45 -5.40
N TYR A 362 -2.00 13.70 -6.69
CA TYR A 362 -1.01 13.25 -7.68
C TYR A 362 0.35 13.92 -7.48
N ALA A 363 0.38 15.21 -7.14
CA ALA A 363 1.61 15.93 -6.82
C ALA A 363 2.39 15.28 -5.67
N GLU A 364 1.69 14.80 -4.61
CA GLU A 364 2.31 14.16 -3.44
C GLU A 364 2.63 12.68 -3.66
N TYR A 365 1.75 11.94 -4.37
CA TYR A 365 1.74 10.48 -4.39
C TYR A 365 2.00 9.85 -5.76
N GLN A 366 2.32 10.63 -6.81
CA GLN A 366 2.58 10.12 -8.16
C GLN A 366 3.62 8.99 -8.19
N ARG A 367 4.66 9.10 -7.35
CA ARG A 367 5.73 8.10 -7.27
C ARG A 367 5.20 6.73 -6.87
N PHE A 368 4.24 6.67 -5.95
CA PHE A 368 3.61 5.42 -5.52
C PHE A 368 2.74 4.81 -6.63
N ILE A 369 1.99 5.65 -7.36
CA ILE A 369 1.20 5.19 -8.51
C ILE A 369 2.14 4.64 -9.59
N LYS A 370 3.25 5.33 -9.89
CA LYS A 370 4.27 4.88 -10.84
C LYS A 370 4.94 3.59 -10.38
N GLU A 371 5.29 3.46 -9.09
CA GLU A 371 5.78 2.20 -8.49
C GLU A 371 4.77 1.07 -8.69
N GLY A 372 3.47 1.35 -8.49
CA GLY A 372 2.40 0.39 -8.75
C GLY A 372 2.35 -0.09 -10.18
N VAL A 373 2.47 0.79 -11.19
CA VAL A 373 2.48 0.39 -12.61
C VAL A 373 3.63 -0.57 -12.92
N VAL A 374 4.79 -0.37 -12.27
CA VAL A 374 5.99 -1.19 -12.49
C VAL A 374 5.93 -2.54 -11.77
N THR A 375 5.31 -2.59 -10.58
CA THR A 375 5.37 -3.77 -9.70
C THR A 375 4.08 -4.59 -9.61
N ASP A 376 2.93 -3.98 -9.91
CA ASP A 376 1.61 -4.62 -9.79
C ASP A 376 0.99 -4.93 -11.16
N PHE A 377 1.31 -6.09 -11.70
CA PHE A 377 0.78 -6.53 -12.99
C PHE A 377 -0.74 -6.77 -13.00
N THR A 378 -1.34 -7.02 -11.83
CA THR A 378 -2.78 -7.30 -11.71
C THR A 378 -3.61 -6.04 -11.92
N HIS A 379 -3.14 -4.88 -11.45
CA HIS A 379 -3.89 -3.63 -11.47
C HIS A 379 -3.35 -2.60 -12.48
N LYS A 380 -2.46 -3.02 -13.37
CA LYS A 380 -1.75 -2.15 -14.31
C LYS A 380 -2.67 -1.22 -15.13
N GLU A 381 -3.76 -1.74 -15.67
CA GLU A 381 -4.72 -0.95 -16.46
C GLU A 381 -5.42 0.11 -15.61
N ALA A 382 -5.84 -0.25 -14.38
CA ALA A 382 -6.46 0.69 -13.46
C ALA A 382 -5.49 1.79 -13.02
N LEU A 383 -4.23 1.43 -12.78
CA LEU A 383 -3.16 2.37 -12.46
C LEU A 383 -2.85 3.31 -13.64
N GLY A 384 -2.89 2.80 -14.88
CA GLY A 384 -2.72 3.62 -16.10
C GLY A 384 -3.71 4.77 -16.19
N LYS A 385 -4.97 4.59 -15.76
CA LYS A 385 -6.00 5.65 -15.72
C LYS A 385 -5.66 6.78 -14.74
N LEU A 386 -4.92 6.47 -13.71
CA LEU A 386 -4.54 7.40 -12.64
C LEU A 386 -3.33 8.25 -12.99
N LEU A 387 -2.56 7.89 -14.01
CA LEU A 387 -1.38 8.65 -14.43
C LEU A 387 -1.74 10.02 -15.02
N ARG A 388 -0.88 10.99 -14.79
CA ARG A 388 -1.01 12.36 -15.31
C ARG A 388 0.33 12.85 -15.83
N PHE A 389 0.32 13.51 -17.00
CA PHE A 389 1.49 14.03 -17.68
C PHE A 389 1.22 15.41 -18.27
N GLU A 390 2.24 16.23 -18.46
CA GLU A 390 2.13 17.36 -19.39
C GLU A 390 2.07 16.84 -20.82
N SER A 391 1.44 17.60 -21.71
CA SER A 391 1.41 17.29 -23.14
C SER A 391 1.57 18.53 -24.00
N SER A 392 1.90 18.31 -25.26
CA SER A 392 1.97 19.39 -26.25
C SER A 392 0.63 20.10 -26.51
N SER A 393 -0.50 19.47 -26.12
CA SER A 393 -1.86 20.00 -26.28
C SER A 393 -2.43 20.62 -25.00
N THR A 394 -1.67 20.64 -23.91
CA THR A 394 -2.07 21.32 -22.66
C THR A 394 -1.27 22.59 -22.43
N ASP A 395 -1.82 23.53 -21.66
CA ASP A 395 -1.06 24.69 -21.20
C ASP A 395 0.11 24.26 -20.28
N PRO A 396 1.20 25.05 -20.23
CA PRO A 396 2.32 24.77 -19.33
C PRO A 396 1.86 24.57 -17.88
N GLY A 397 2.35 23.50 -17.22
CA GLY A 397 1.99 23.12 -15.87
C GLY A 397 0.62 22.45 -15.72
N LYS A 398 -0.14 22.28 -16.79
CA LYS A 398 -1.40 21.52 -16.79
C LYS A 398 -1.17 20.07 -17.18
N LEU A 399 -1.66 19.17 -16.33
CA LEU A 399 -1.54 17.74 -16.54
C LEU A 399 -2.77 17.18 -17.27
N THR A 400 -2.57 16.14 -18.06
CA THR A 400 -3.63 15.38 -18.75
C THR A 400 -3.53 13.90 -18.39
N SER A 401 -4.66 13.20 -18.46
CA SER A 401 -4.71 11.73 -18.35
C SER A 401 -4.43 11.06 -19.70
N LEU A 402 -4.06 9.77 -19.68
CA LEU A 402 -4.00 8.96 -20.88
C LEU A 402 -5.37 8.84 -21.57
N ALA A 403 -6.44 8.78 -20.78
CA ALA A 403 -7.81 8.71 -21.33
C ALA A 403 -8.18 9.99 -22.10
N ASP A 404 -7.82 11.17 -21.58
CA ASP A 404 -8.10 12.43 -22.26
C ASP A 404 -7.19 12.63 -23.49
N TYR A 405 -5.96 12.14 -23.43
CA TYR A 405 -5.09 12.08 -24.61
C TYR A 405 -5.76 11.25 -25.72
N VAL A 406 -6.22 10.02 -25.41
CA VAL A 406 -6.89 9.13 -26.40
C VAL A 406 -8.13 9.79 -26.99
N LYS A 407 -8.94 10.51 -26.20
CA LYS A 407 -10.10 11.28 -26.71
C LYS A 407 -9.73 12.37 -27.71
N ARG A 408 -8.53 12.97 -27.60
CA ARG A 408 -8.04 14.04 -28.50
C ARG A 408 -7.26 13.52 -29.69
N MET A 409 -6.93 12.22 -29.73
CA MET A 409 -6.18 11.63 -30.85
C MET A 409 -6.88 11.86 -32.18
N LEU A 410 -6.10 12.25 -33.19
CA LEU A 410 -6.58 12.35 -34.56
C LEU A 410 -6.84 10.95 -35.15
N SER A 411 -7.76 10.84 -36.12
CA SER A 411 -8.17 9.54 -36.70
C SER A 411 -7.03 8.75 -37.32
N GLU A 412 -6.02 9.44 -37.82
CA GLU A 412 -4.81 8.85 -38.40
C GLU A 412 -3.74 8.46 -37.38
N GLN A 413 -3.84 8.97 -36.16
CA GLN A 413 -2.94 8.65 -35.06
C GLN A 413 -3.31 7.30 -34.47
N LYS A 414 -2.38 6.35 -34.44
CA LYS A 414 -2.62 4.98 -33.98
C LYS A 414 -1.97 4.68 -32.64
N GLU A 415 -1.01 5.50 -32.22
CA GLU A 415 -0.16 5.29 -31.07
C GLU A 415 -0.20 6.50 -30.13
N ILE A 416 0.06 6.29 -28.85
CA ILE A 416 0.27 7.35 -27.87
C ILE A 416 1.76 7.69 -27.89
N TYR A 417 2.08 8.92 -28.23
CA TYR A 417 3.47 9.35 -28.36
C TYR A 417 3.96 10.02 -27.07
N CYS A 418 5.18 9.65 -26.68
CA CYS A 418 5.84 10.12 -25.46
C CYS A 418 7.25 10.63 -25.80
N LEU A 419 7.69 11.70 -25.16
CA LEU A 419 9.02 12.27 -25.30
C LEU A 419 9.67 12.51 -23.95
N LEU A 420 10.83 11.92 -23.72
CA LEU A 420 11.64 12.12 -22.51
C LEU A 420 12.39 13.46 -22.62
N ALA A 421 12.19 14.35 -21.65
CA ALA A 421 12.90 15.61 -21.60
C ALA A 421 12.94 16.13 -20.15
N PRO A 422 13.99 16.86 -19.75
CA PRO A 422 14.11 17.37 -18.39
C PRO A 422 13.01 18.38 -18.00
N ASN A 423 12.39 19.02 -18.96
CA ASN A 423 11.27 19.92 -18.80
C ASN A 423 10.57 20.18 -20.15
N ARG A 424 9.42 20.83 -20.12
CA ARG A 424 8.61 21.15 -21.29
C ARG A 424 9.38 21.97 -22.36
N ALA A 425 10.14 22.98 -21.96
CA ALA A 425 10.88 23.82 -22.90
C ALA A 425 11.91 23.00 -23.70
N ALA A 426 12.60 22.07 -23.04
CA ALA A 426 13.51 21.14 -23.68
C ALA A 426 12.78 20.17 -24.62
N ALA A 427 11.59 19.69 -24.23
CA ALA A 427 10.77 18.82 -25.07
C ALA A 427 10.32 19.54 -26.36
N GLU A 428 9.82 20.77 -26.25
CA GLU A 428 9.35 21.58 -27.37
C GLU A 428 10.48 21.99 -28.34
N ALA A 429 11.73 22.10 -27.85
CA ALA A 429 12.92 22.40 -28.64
C ALA A 429 13.62 21.13 -29.19
N SER A 430 13.11 19.93 -28.89
CA SER A 430 13.75 18.68 -29.23
C SER A 430 13.58 18.33 -30.72
N PRO A 431 14.64 17.86 -31.42
CA PRO A 431 14.53 17.33 -32.77
C PRO A 431 13.52 16.16 -32.90
N TYR A 432 13.32 15.41 -31.81
CA TYR A 432 12.35 14.30 -31.78
C TYR A 432 10.91 14.78 -31.83
N TYR A 433 10.63 16.03 -31.44
CA TYR A 433 9.28 16.59 -31.42
C TYR A 433 8.85 17.15 -32.79
N GLU A 434 9.78 17.48 -33.70
CA GLU A 434 9.52 18.21 -34.94
C GLU A 434 8.42 17.57 -35.78
N VAL A 435 8.49 16.26 -36.05
CA VAL A 435 7.52 15.54 -36.90
C VAL A 435 6.11 15.53 -36.31
N PHE A 436 6.01 15.47 -34.98
CA PHE A 436 4.71 15.52 -34.28
C PHE A 436 4.07 16.89 -34.38
N LYS A 437 4.88 17.94 -34.24
CA LYS A 437 4.44 19.32 -34.42
C LYS A 437 3.93 19.57 -35.84
N GLU A 438 4.67 19.10 -36.84
CA GLU A 438 4.29 19.21 -38.25
C GLU A 438 2.99 18.48 -38.55
N ARG A 439 2.81 17.27 -38.00
CA ARG A 439 1.60 16.46 -38.15
C ARG A 439 0.48 16.83 -37.20
N LYS A 440 0.70 17.76 -36.30
CA LYS A 440 -0.24 18.15 -35.22
C LYS A 440 -0.66 16.98 -34.33
N PHE A 441 0.25 16.01 -34.14
CA PHE A 441 0.03 14.92 -33.19
C PHE A 441 0.39 15.38 -31.79
N GLU A 442 -0.46 15.03 -30.83
CA GLU A 442 -0.17 15.27 -29.42
C GLU A 442 0.95 14.37 -28.93
N VAL A 443 1.84 14.91 -28.08
CA VAL A 443 2.95 14.18 -27.45
C VAL A 443 2.92 14.43 -25.95
N LEU A 444 3.01 13.36 -25.15
CA LEU A 444 3.19 13.45 -23.70
C LEU A 444 4.65 13.77 -23.38
N PHE A 445 4.87 14.74 -22.51
CA PHE A 445 6.20 15.11 -22.04
C PHE A 445 6.50 14.41 -20.72
N LEU A 446 7.53 13.60 -20.72
CA LEU A 446 7.96 12.77 -19.60
C LEU A 446 9.18 13.42 -18.95
N SER A 447 8.99 14.02 -17.78
CA SER A 447 10.04 14.77 -17.09
C SER A 447 10.57 14.10 -15.83
N ASP A 448 9.86 13.08 -15.31
CA ASP A 448 10.28 12.29 -14.17
C ASP A 448 11.10 11.07 -14.64
N PRO A 449 12.26 10.77 -14.05
CA PRO A 449 13.05 9.58 -14.39
C PRO A 449 12.30 8.25 -14.33
N TRP A 450 11.23 8.16 -13.54
CA TRP A 450 10.39 6.97 -13.46
C TRP A 450 9.43 6.79 -14.62
N ASP A 451 9.13 7.87 -15.35
CA ASP A 451 8.14 7.83 -16.45
C ASP A 451 8.53 6.85 -17.56
N GLU A 452 9.81 6.74 -17.85
CA GLU A 452 10.32 5.80 -18.85
C GLU A 452 10.01 4.34 -18.45
N PHE A 453 10.28 3.96 -17.19
CA PHE A 453 9.95 2.62 -16.69
C PHE A 453 8.45 2.37 -16.69
N VAL A 454 7.67 3.39 -16.35
CA VAL A 454 6.20 3.33 -16.41
C VAL A 454 5.73 3.03 -17.82
N MET A 455 6.24 3.74 -18.83
CA MET A 455 5.84 3.52 -20.24
C MET A 455 6.24 2.13 -20.75
N GLU A 456 7.42 1.65 -20.39
CA GLU A 456 7.88 0.31 -20.77
C GLU A 456 7.07 -0.82 -20.12
N HIS A 457 6.59 -0.62 -18.89
CA HIS A 457 5.76 -1.61 -18.21
C HIS A 457 4.30 -1.51 -18.65
N LEU A 458 3.77 -0.30 -18.84
CA LEU A 458 2.41 -0.10 -19.30
C LEU A 458 2.20 -0.59 -20.73
N ARG A 459 3.09 -0.25 -21.66
CA ARG A 459 3.16 -0.62 -23.08
C ARG A 459 2.00 -0.16 -23.95
N GLU A 460 0.79 -0.21 -23.47
CA GLU A 460 -0.43 0.21 -24.17
C GLU A 460 -1.46 0.79 -23.17
N PHE A 461 -2.35 1.60 -23.68
CA PHE A 461 -3.51 2.09 -22.95
C PHE A 461 -4.70 2.17 -23.91
N ASP A 462 -5.84 1.61 -23.50
CA ASP A 462 -7.07 1.53 -24.31
C ASP A 462 -6.81 0.98 -25.73
N GLY A 463 -6.00 -0.10 -25.83
CA GLY A 463 -5.61 -0.74 -27.07
C GLY A 463 -4.70 0.11 -27.98
N LYS A 464 -4.14 1.22 -27.48
CA LYS A 464 -3.19 2.09 -28.19
C LYS A 464 -1.79 1.87 -27.63
N PRO A 465 -0.81 1.43 -28.44
CA PRO A 465 0.58 1.30 -28.03
C PRO A 465 1.18 2.64 -27.59
N LEU A 466 2.01 2.62 -26.53
CA LEU A 466 2.84 3.75 -26.15
C LEU A 466 4.18 3.68 -26.89
N LYS A 467 4.56 4.79 -27.52
CA LYS A 467 5.81 4.90 -28.30
C LYS A 467 6.65 6.08 -27.84
N LEU A 468 7.92 5.80 -27.56
CA LEU A 468 8.90 6.84 -27.27
C LEU A 468 9.42 7.46 -28.58
N ALA A 469 9.46 8.78 -28.64
CA ALA A 469 9.85 9.55 -29.83
C ALA A 469 11.32 9.32 -30.23
N GLU A 470 12.17 8.92 -29.28
CA GLU A 470 13.59 8.65 -29.49
C GLU A 470 13.87 7.29 -30.16
N LYS A 471 12.88 6.40 -30.23
CA LYS A 471 13.08 5.05 -30.79
C LYS A 471 13.22 5.08 -32.32
N ALA A 472 14.08 4.20 -32.85
CA ALA A 472 14.37 4.09 -34.29
C ALA A 472 13.20 3.52 -35.11
N ASP A 473 12.27 2.78 -34.47
CA ASP A 473 11.13 2.12 -35.12
C ASP A 473 9.90 3.03 -35.32
N LEU A 474 10.06 4.33 -35.15
CA LEU A 474 9.01 5.31 -35.33
C LEU A 474 8.72 5.53 -36.83
N ASN A 475 7.58 5.04 -37.31
CA ASN A 475 7.17 5.12 -38.70
C ASN A 475 6.38 6.42 -39.00
N LEU A 476 7.00 7.57 -38.77
CA LEU A 476 6.44 8.87 -39.11
C LEU A 476 7.34 9.55 -40.14
N SER A 477 6.74 10.17 -41.17
CA SER A 477 7.47 10.96 -42.16
C SER A 477 6.98 12.40 -42.19
N ALA A 478 7.92 13.33 -42.30
CA ALA A 478 7.65 14.74 -42.55
C ALA A 478 7.28 14.96 -44.04
N ASN A 479 6.45 15.95 -44.30
CA ASN A 479 5.98 16.28 -45.65
C ASN A 479 6.94 17.29 -46.34
N LYS A 480 8.26 17.02 -46.36
CA LYS A 480 9.23 17.91 -47.04
C LYS A 480 9.99 17.21 -48.15
N ASP A 481 10.04 17.84 -49.33
CA ASP A 481 10.92 17.43 -50.41
C ASP A 481 12.38 17.73 -50.04
N GLY A 482 13.26 16.76 -50.23
CA GLY A 482 14.68 16.88 -49.92
C GLY A 482 15.42 17.82 -50.85
N THR A 483 16.41 18.57 -50.34
CA THR A 483 17.34 19.38 -51.15
C THR A 483 18.34 18.47 -51.90
N LEU A 484 18.64 17.30 -51.31
CA LEU A 484 19.45 16.25 -51.97
C LEU A 484 18.56 15.20 -52.60
N THR A 485 19.01 14.68 -53.77
CA THR A 485 18.38 13.49 -54.35
C THR A 485 18.55 12.29 -53.40
N GLU A 486 17.69 11.30 -53.53
CA GLU A 486 17.72 10.09 -52.69
C GLU A 486 19.07 9.36 -52.77
N ASP A 487 19.64 9.27 -53.98
CA ASP A 487 20.95 8.63 -54.21
C ASP A 487 22.10 9.42 -53.59
N ALA A 488 22.08 10.75 -53.67
CA ALA A 488 23.08 11.60 -53.05
C ALA A 488 23.00 11.52 -51.51
N ALA A 489 21.80 11.50 -50.94
CA ALA A 489 21.58 11.35 -49.51
C ALA A 489 22.07 9.98 -48.99
N LYS A 490 21.80 8.89 -49.72
CA LYS A 490 22.33 7.55 -49.40
C LYS A 490 23.86 7.49 -49.47
N ALA A 491 24.45 8.11 -50.53
CA ALA A 491 25.90 8.16 -50.68
C ALA A 491 26.57 8.99 -49.56
N LEU A 492 25.94 10.09 -49.11
CA LEU A 492 26.40 10.87 -47.99
C LEU A 492 26.31 10.07 -46.69
N ALA A 493 25.21 9.36 -46.46
CA ALA A 493 25.03 8.50 -45.26
C ALA A 493 26.11 7.41 -45.18
N ALA A 494 26.45 6.75 -46.31
CA ALA A 494 27.51 5.76 -46.36
C ALA A 494 28.90 6.39 -46.05
N TRP A 495 29.20 7.56 -46.59
CA TRP A 495 30.43 8.29 -46.30
C TRP A 495 30.49 8.72 -44.83
N LEU A 496 29.38 9.23 -44.22
CA LEU A 496 29.31 9.55 -42.79
C LEU A 496 29.55 8.32 -41.93
N LYS A 497 29.04 7.16 -42.32
CA LYS A 497 29.30 5.91 -41.57
C LYS A 497 30.78 5.55 -41.59
N GLU A 498 31.46 5.73 -42.71
CA GLU A 498 32.90 5.49 -42.84
C GLU A 498 33.71 6.44 -41.94
N ILE A 499 33.43 7.75 -41.99
CA ILE A 499 34.16 8.77 -41.22
C ILE A 499 33.88 8.67 -39.71
N LEU A 500 32.63 8.45 -39.30
CA LEU A 500 32.24 8.36 -37.89
C LEU A 500 32.59 6.99 -37.26
N GLY A 501 32.75 5.94 -38.10
CA GLY A 501 33.21 4.61 -37.73
C GLY A 501 32.42 4.00 -36.57
N ASP A 502 33.13 3.64 -35.50
CA ASP A 502 32.56 3.00 -34.31
C ASP A 502 31.79 3.94 -33.40
N LYS A 503 31.81 5.26 -33.67
CA LYS A 503 31.06 6.24 -32.85
C LYS A 503 29.54 6.16 -33.05
N VAL A 504 29.07 5.52 -34.15
CA VAL A 504 27.65 5.36 -34.50
C VAL A 504 27.34 3.91 -34.87
N GLY A 505 26.08 3.49 -34.70
CA GLY A 505 25.54 2.24 -35.24
C GLY A 505 25.43 2.32 -36.75
N GLU A 506 24.26 2.60 -37.27
CA GLU A 506 24.01 2.89 -38.69
C GLU A 506 23.89 4.40 -38.91
N VAL A 507 24.12 4.84 -40.14
CA VAL A 507 23.77 6.19 -40.61
C VAL A 507 22.66 6.06 -41.65
N ARG A 508 21.54 6.78 -41.40
CA ARG A 508 20.34 6.68 -42.23
C ARG A 508 19.85 8.05 -42.67
N VAL A 509 19.12 8.06 -43.78
CA VAL A 509 18.39 9.24 -44.24
C VAL A 509 17.11 9.33 -43.41
N SER A 510 16.94 10.43 -42.68
CA SER A 510 15.77 10.63 -41.81
C SER A 510 14.52 10.93 -42.63
N GLN A 511 13.41 10.36 -42.18
CA GLN A 511 12.08 10.72 -42.67
C GLN A 511 11.34 11.63 -41.66
N ARG A 512 11.82 11.70 -40.43
CA ARG A 512 11.15 12.40 -39.30
C ARG A 512 11.65 13.84 -39.06
N LEU A 513 12.85 14.18 -39.48
CA LEU A 513 13.41 15.50 -39.26
C LEU A 513 12.79 16.58 -40.14
N VAL A 514 12.50 17.75 -39.55
CA VAL A 514 11.91 18.91 -40.25
C VAL A 514 12.91 20.06 -40.33
N ASP A 515 13.36 20.57 -39.19
CA ASP A 515 14.21 21.74 -39.09
C ASP A 515 15.63 21.42 -38.61
N SER A 516 15.85 20.30 -37.94
CA SER A 516 17.17 19.88 -37.45
C SER A 516 17.97 19.16 -38.56
N PRO A 517 19.30 19.32 -38.61
CA PRO A 517 20.16 18.70 -39.59
C PRO A 517 20.37 17.20 -39.37
N ALA A 518 20.36 16.77 -38.12
CA ALA A 518 20.61 15.37 -37.75
C ALA A 518 20.10 15.07 -36.31
N VAL A 519 19.90 13.78 -36.04
CA VAL A 519 19.51 13.27 -34.74
C VAL A 519 20.15 11.90 -34.51
N VAL A 520 20.41 11.54 -33.25
CA VAL A 520 20.74 10.18 -32.84
C VAL A 520 19.49 9.48 -32.37
N VAL A 521 19.30 8.20 -32.76
CA VAL A 521 18.15 7.40 -32.41
C VAL A 521 18.59 6.12 -31.69
N ASP A 522 17.79 5.66 -30.77
CA ASP A 522 18.06 4.43 -30.04
C ASP A 522 17.56 3.23 -30.85
N SER A 523 18.47 2.42 -31.31
CA SER A 523 18.19 1.17 -32.03
C SER A 523 17.95 -0.03 -31.10
N ASP A 524 18.27 0.10 -29.83
CA ASP A 524 18.06 -0.96 -28.84
C ASP A 524 16.56 -1.06 -28.49
N LYS A 525 16.01 -2.26 -28.66
CA LYS A 525 14.60 -2.55 -28.38
C LYS A 525 14.33 -2.78 -26.88
N PHE A 526 15.37 -3.07 -26.08
CA PHE A 526 15.24 -3.53 -24.72
C PHE A 526 15.75 -2.53 -23.67
N MET A 527 16.75 -1.71 -24.00
CA MET A 527 17.30 -0.73 -23.06
C MET A 527 17.32 0.67 -23.67
N THR A 528 16.85 1.63 -22.87
CA THR A 528 16.89 3.04 -23.23
C THR A 528 18.18 3.72 -22.75
N ALA A 529 18.45 4.93 -23.24
CA ALA A 529 19.60 5.72 -22.79
C ALA A 529 19.54 6.06 -21.29
N SER A 530 18.34 6.28 -20.74
CA SER A 530 18.14 6.58 -19.32
C SER A 530 18.37 5.36 -18.44
N MET A 531 17.87 4.20 -18.83
CA MET A 531 18.15 2.93 -18.16
C MET A 531 19.65 2.65 -18.07
N ARG A 532 20.35 2.85 -19.17
CA ARG A 532 21.81 2.70 -19.21
C ARG A 532 22.52 3.65 -18.24
N ARG A 533 22.08 4.92 -18.17
CA ARG A 533 22.64 5.90 -17.21
C ARG A 533 22.43 5.47 -15.77
N ILE A 534 21.24 4.97 -15.43
CA ILE A 534 20.92 4.50 -14.08
C ILE A 534 21.76 3.25 -13.74
N MET A 535 21.87 2.28 -14.64
CA MET A 535 22.68 1.08 -14.43
C MET A 535 24.16 1.41 -14.25
N LYS A 536 24.68 2.36 -15.05
CA LYS A 536 26.05 2.86 -14.90
C LYS A 536 26.27 3.54 -13.55
N ALA A 537 25.31 4.34 -13.09
CA ALA A 537 25.39 4.96 -11.76
C ALA A 537 25.34 3.95 -10.61
N MET A 538 24.67 2.82 -10.80
CA MET A 538 24.60 1.69 -9.84
C MET A 538 25.81 0.75 -9.90
N LYS A 539 26.83 1.03 -10.75
CA LYS A 539 28.04 0.19 -10.95
C LYS A 539 27.73 -1.27 -11.30
N GLN A 540 26.66 -1.53 -12.02
CA GLN A 540 26.32 -2.83 -12.55
C GLN A 540 26.86 -2.95 -13.98
N ASP A 541 27.89 -3.79 -14.14
CA ASP A 541 28.48 -4.29 -15.40
C ASP A 541 28.85 -3.24 -16.45
N ASP A 542 30.04 -2.64 -16.31
CA ASP A 542 30.60 -1.63 -17.24
C ASP A 542 30.72 -2.12 -18.69
N ASN A 543 30.86 -3.44 -18.93
CA ASN A 543 31.07 -4.01 -20.27
C ASN A 543 29.78 -4.13 -21.09
N ALA A 544 28.64 -4.39 -20.48
CA ALA A 544 27.35 -4.48 -21.18
C ALA A 544 26.80 -3.08 -21.57
N ILE A 545 27.18 -2.06 -20.80
CA ILE A 545 26.71 -0.67 -20.97
C ILE A 545 27.49 0.07 -22.06
N ALA A 546 28.78 -0.26 -22.24
CA ALA A 546 29.68 0.41 -23.18
C ALA A 546 29.44 0.05 -24.65
N ALA A 547 28.66 -0.99 -24.97
CA ALA A 547 28.61 -1.57 -26.32
C ALA A 547 27.47 -1.03 -27.22
N THR A 548 26.55 -0.22 -26.72
CA THR A 548 25.39 0.18 -27.52
C THR A 548 25.68 1.44 -28.35
N LYS A 549 25.75 1.26 -29.65
CA LYS A 549 25.90 2.35 -30.61
C LYS A 549 24.53 2.89 -31.00
N HIS A 550 24.38 4.21 -30.97
CA HIS A 550 23.16 4.88 -31.46
C HIS A 550 23.24 5.01 -32.97
N ASP A 551 22.12 4.88 -33.66
CA ASP A 551 22.04 5.19 -35.08
C ASP A 551 22.00 6.71 -35.27
N PHE A 552 22.51 7.18 -36.40
CA PHE A 552 22.60 8.60 -36.75
C PHE A 552 21.72 8.86 -37.96
N GLU A 553 20.68 9.68 -37.81
CA GLU A 553 19.80 10.09 -38.87
C GLU A 553 20.13 11.51 -39.35
N ILE A 554 20.20 11.69 -40.69
CA ILE A 554 20.48 12.99 -41.32
C ILE A 554 19.27 13.48 -42.12
N ASN A 555 19.04 14.79 -42.11
CA ASN A 555 17.93 15.43 -42.84
C ASN A 555 18.37 15.89 -44.23
N PRO A 556 17.96 15.22 -45.32
CA PRO A 556 18.36 15.57 -46.67
C PRO A 556 17.82 16.92 -47.18
N ALA A 557 16.81 17.48 -46.49
CA ALA A 557 16.26 18.78 -46.81
C ALA A 557 17.02 19.94 -46.13
N HIS A 558 17.89 19.66 -45.14
CA HIS A 558 18.54 20.69 -44.39
C HIS A 558 19.77 21.29 -45.10
N PRO A 559 19.93 22.63 -45.16
CA PRO A 559 21.02 23.27 -45.90
C PRO A 559 22.44 22.85 -45.46
N ILE A 560 22.65 22.56 -44.15
CA ILE A 560 23.94 22.06 -43.66
C ILE A 560 24.28 20.72 -44.29
N ILE A 561 23.31 19.80 -44.46
CA ILE A 561 23.51 18.48 -45.05
C ILE A 561 23.84 18.59 -46.53
N ALA A 562 23.12 19.42 -47.28
CA ALA A 562 23.41 19.67 -48.68
C ALA A 562 24.81 20.30 -48.89
N ARG A 563 25.22 21.24 -48.04
CA ARG A 563 26.56 21.84 -48.08
C ARG A 563 27.66 20.87 -47.65
N LEU A 564 27.40 20.00 -46.71
CA LEU A 564 28.34 18.95 -46.30
C LEU A 564 28.62 17.97 -47.43
N ASP A 565 27.58 17.58 -48.19
CA ASP A 565 27.73 16.73 -49.36
C ASP A 565 28.65 17.36 -50.43
N ALA A 566 28.46 18.63 -50.72
CA ALA A 566 29.35 19.37 -51.65
C ALA A 566 30.77 19.53 -51.09
N MET A 567 30.91 19.77 -49.79
CA MET A 567 32.19 20.03 -49.12
C MET A 567 33.08 18.77 -49.05
N ARG A 568 32.52 17.56 -48.89
CA ARG A 568 33.32 16.31 -48.78
C ARG A 568 34.20 16.04 -49.99
N ALA A 569 33.80 16.53 -51.18
CA ALA A 569 34.60 16.43 -52.40
C ALA A 569 35.73 17.48 -52.48
N GLN A 570 35.60 18.62 -51.78
CA GLN A 570 36.55 19.76 -51.88
C GLN A 570 37.55 19.80 -50.73
N ASP A 571 37.09 19.51 -49.48
CA ASP A 571 37.88 19.50 -48.26
C ASP A 571 37.36 18.40 -47.33
N ALA A 572 37.83 17.18 -47.56
CA ALA A 572 37.40 16.01 -46.79
C ALA A 572 37.75 16.12 -45.30
N ALA A 573 38.84 16.81 -44.93
CA ALA A 573 39.24 16.98 -43.53
C ALA A 573 38.30 17.93 -42.77
N LEU A 574 37.91 19.03 -43.42
CA LEU A 574 36.92 19.97 -42.83
C LEU A 574 35.55 19.32 -42.76
N ALA A 575 35.14 18.61 -43.81
CA ALA A 575 33.86 17.88 -43.86
C ALA A 575 33.78 16.82 -42.73
N GLY A 576 34.88 16.09 -42.48
CA GLY A 576 34.94 15.16 -41.33
C GLY A 576 34.80 15.85 -39.98
N SER A 577 35.45 17.00 -39.79
CA SER A 577 35.29 17.79 -38.57
C SER A 577 33.85 18.29 -38.35
N VAL A 578 33.17 18.70 -39.45
CA VAL A 578 31.75 19.10 -39.39
C VAL A 578 30.86 17.90 -39.07
N ALA A 579 31.12 16.73 -39.68
CA ALA A 579 30.35 15.51 -39.40
C ALA A 579 30.44 15.09 -37.95
N GLU A 580 31.65 15.13 -37.34
CA GLU A 580 31.83 14.83 -35.90
C GLU A 580 31.14 15.88 -35.02
N GLN A 581 31.18 17.18 -35.40
CA GLN A 581 30.49 18.22 -34.65
C GLN A 581 28.95 18.03 -34.69
N MET A 582 28.40 17.65 -35.86
CA MET A 582 26.98 17.35 -35.99
C MET A 582 26.56 16.17 -35.13
N LEU A 583 27.37 15.11 -35.08
CA LEU A 583 27.11 13.95 -34.20
C LEU A 583 27.08 14.38 -32.74
N ASP A 584 28.08 15.17 -32.31
CA ASP A 584 28.10 15.62 -30.90
C ASP A 584 26.96 16.59 -30.58
N ASN A 585 26.56 17.47 -31.51
CA ASN A 585 25.37 18.31 -31.35
C ASN A 585 24.10 17.43 -31.19
N ALA A 586 23.95 16.38 -32.00
CA ALA A 586 22.82 15.46 -31.88
C ALA A 586 22.84 14.70 -30.54
N ARG A 587 24.02 14.34 -30.04
CA ARG A 587 24.19 13.72 -28.72
C ARG A 587 23.85 14.66 -27.58
N VAL A 588 24.21 15.96 -27.70
CA VAL A 588 23.79 17.00 -26.75
C VAL A 588 22.27 17.13 -26.74
N ALA A 589 21.64 17.20 -27.91
CA ALA A 589 20.18 17.28 -28.03
C ALA A 589 19.46 16.05 -27.43
N ALA A 590 20.08 14.87 -27.52
CA ALA A 590 19.60 13.65 -26.90
C ALA A 590 19.96 13.51 -25.40
N GLY A 591 20.75 14.43 -24.84
CA GLY A 591 21.21 14.36 -23.46
C GLY A 591 22.15 13.17 -23.16
N ILE A 592 22.86 12.65 -24.17
CA ILE A 592 23.75 11.48 -24.06
C ILE A 592 25.24 11.81 -24.24
N LEU A 593 25.59 13.07 -24.44
CA LEU A 593 26.99 13.49 -24.50
C LEU A 593 27.61 13.51 -23.11
N GLU A 594 28.54 12.62 -22.84
CA GLU A 594 29.17 12.47 -21.51
C GLU A 594 30.24 13.53 -21.24
N ASP A 595 31.10 13.79 -22.24
CA ASP A 595 32.22 14.76 -22.10
C ASP A 595 32.22 15.76 -23.26
N PRO A 596 31.87 17.03 -23.02
CA PRO A 596 31.83 18.04 -24.06
C PRO A 596 33.18 18.63 -24.45
N ARG A 597 34.29 18.30 -23.79
CA ARG A 597 35.58 18.98 -23.98
C ARG A 597 36.12 18.85 -25.42
N ALA A 598 36.07 17.66 -25.98
CA ALA A 598 36.51 17.42 -27.36
C ALA A 598 35.62 18.14 -28.38
N MET A 599 34.31 18.16 -28.14
CA MET A 599 33.32 18.91 -28.91
C MET A 599 33.62 20.42 -28.90
N LEU A 600 33.86 21.01 -27.72
CA LEU A 600 34.16 22.45 -27.57
C LEU A 600 35.47 22.83 -28.28
N THR A 601 36.50 21.97 -28.19
CA THR A 601 37.77 22.20 -28.90
C THR A 601 37.55 22.24 -30.39
N ARG A 602 36.81 21.27 -30.95
CA ARG A 602 36.47 21.20 -32.37
C ARG A 602 35.60 22.39 -32.82
N LEU A 603 34.62 22.75 -32.04
CA LEU A 603 33.77 23.94 -32.28
C LEU A 603 34.60 25.19 -32.44
N ASN A 604 35.56 25.44 -31.52
CA ASN A 604 36.44 26.60 -31.60
C ASN A 604 37.31 26.58 -32.86
N GLN A 605 37.86 25.42 -33.26
CA GLN A 605 38.61 25.27 -34.50
C GLN A 605 37.75 25.55 -35.74
N LEU A 606 36.49 25.12 -35.77
CA LEU A 606 35.57 25.42 -36.87
C LEU A 606 35.24 26.90 -36.93
N LEU A 607 35.00 27.57 -35.81
CA LEU A 607 34.78 29.02 -35.73
C LEU A 607 35.99 29.80 -36.21
N GLU A 608 37.20 29.42 -35.83
CA GLU A 608 38.44 30.03 -36.33
C GLU A 608 38.54 29.95 -37.85
N LYS A 609 38.26 28.75 -38.42
CA LYS A 609 38.25 28.57 -39.90
C LYS A 609 37.19 29.41 -40.60
N VAL A 610 36.03 29.61 -40.01
CA VAL A 610 34.97 30.47 -40.57
C VAL A 610 35.42 31.94 -40.56
N LEU A 611 35.98 32.43 -39.43
CA LEU A 611 36.42 33.81 -39.27
C LEU A 611 37.66 34.14 -40.13
N THR A 612 38.53 33.18 -40.42
CA THR A 612 39.68 33.39 -41.32
C THR A 612 39.34 33.39 -42.78
N LYS A 613 38.17 32.85 -43.20
CA LYS A 613 37.67 32.87 -44.57
C LYS A 613 36.74 34.06 -44.86
N ALA A 614 36.35 34.83 -43.86
CA ALA A 614 35.57 36.05 -43.97
C ALA A 614 36.51 37.26 -44.13
#